data_7a52f89ab34837b7d60cca539c7253f1
#
_entry.id   7a52f89ab34837b7d60cca539c7253f1
#
_cell.length_a   1.000
_cell.length_b   1.000
_cell.length_c   1.000
_cell.angle_alpha   90.00
_cell.angle_beta   90.00
_cell.angle_gamma   90.00
#
_symmetry.space_group_name_H-M   'P 1'
#
loop_
_entity.id
_entity.type
_entity.pdbx_description
1 polymer ?
#
loop_
_entity_poly.entity_id
_entity_poly.type
_entity_poly.pdbx_seq_one_letter_code
_entity_poly.pdbx_strand_id
1 'polypeptide(L)'
;MKIDDKTGLVLEGGGMRGVFTCGVLDYMMDKKVWFPYGVGVSAGACNGLSYMSRQRGRAKFSNIDLLEKYHYIGIKHLWRKHSILDQELLYEHFPKEILPYDYKTYAENPARFEMVTTNCITGRACYLEEKHDPRRIIAIAKASSSLPYVCPIAYVDGEPMLDGGIVDSIPVLRAIEQGFDKNVVVLTRNRGYRKKGKDMKIPHFIYKKYPRLRVVLSKRCRIYNEQLDLVEQLEDKGRIVVIRPEKPMEVDRIETDIKK
;
A
#
# COMPACT_ATOMS: atom_id res chain seq x y z
N MET A 1 23.48 -1.64 -6.76
CA MET A 1 23.28 -2.80 -5.84
C MET A 1 22.93 -4.02 -6.68
N LYS A 2 23.53 -5.19 -6.43
CA LYS A 2 23.12 -6.45 -7.08
C LYS A 2 21.98 -7.05 -6.25
N ILE A 3 20.91 -7.48 -6.92
CA ILE A 3 19.80 -8.19 -6.27
C ILE A 3 20.25 -9.61 -5.99
N ASP A 4 20.07 -10.06 -4.78
CA ASP A 4 20.40 -11.39 -4.27
C ASP A 4 19.27 -11.92 -3.36
N ASP A 5 19.48 -13.06 -2.73
CA ASP A 5 18.53 -13.72 -1.83
C ASP A 5 18.26 -12.95 -0.51
N LYS A 6 19.04 -11.89 -0.23
CA LYS A 6 18.86 -10.98 0.92
C LYS A 6 18.35 -9.59 0.51
N THR A 7 17.87 -9.46 -0.71
CA THR A 7 17.37 -8.16 -1.21
C THR A 7 15.84 -8.14 -1.16
N GLY A 8 15.28 -7.20 -0.40
CA GLY A 8 13.84 -6.98 -0.27
C GLY A 8 13.31 -5.84 -1.15
N LEU A 9 12.02 -5.88 -1.44
CA LEU A 9 11.26 -4.83 -2.12
C LEU A 9 10.27 -4.21 -1.13
N VAL A 10 10.36 -2.90 -0.93
CA VAL A 10 9.48 -2.14 -0.02
C VAL A 10 8.66 -1.15 -0.84
N LEU A 11 7.33 -1.23 -0.75
CA LEU A 11 6.40 -0.43 -1.54
C LEU A 11 5.58 0.48 -0.63
N GLU A 12 5.84 1.79 -0.71
CA GLU A 12 5.09 2.80 0.03
C GLU A 12 3.62 2.83 -0.35
N GLY A 13 2.74 3.12 0.62
CA GLY A 13 1.35 3.49 0.38
C GLY A 13 1.21 4.92 -0.13
N GLY A 14 0.26 5.17 -1.05
CA GLY A 14 0.14 6.51 -1.61
C GLY A 14 -1.21 6.88 -2.22
N GLY A 15 -2.18 5.96 -2.25
CA GLY A 15 -3.40 6.13 -3.06
C GLY A 15 -3.04 6.32 -4.52
N MET A 16 -3.63 7.30 -5.21
CA MET A 16 -3.40 7.52 -6.64
C MET A 16 -1.94 7.87 -6.99
N ARG A 17 -1.14 8.38 -6.06
CA ARG A 17 0.31 8.53 -6.30
C ARG A 17 1.04 7.21 -6.54
N GLY A 18 0.41 6.09 -6.20
CA GLY A 18 0.88 4.74 -6.54
C GLY A 18 1.03 4.46 -8.04
N VAL A 19 0.55 5.34 -8.93
CA VAL A 19 0.80 5.25 -10.38
C VAL A 19 2.29 5.33 -10.70
N PHE A 20 3.08 6.07 -9.92
CA PHE A 20 4.54 6.06 -10.03
C PHE A 20 5.10 4.64 -9.76
N THR A 21 4.62 4.01 -8.70
CA THR A 21 5.00 2.64 -8.34
C THR A 21 4.61 1.65 -9.45
N CYS A 22 3.47 1.84 -10.13
CA CYS A 22 3.08 1.00 -11.28
C CYS A 22 4.15 1.03 -12.37
N GLY A 23 4.60 2.23 -12.76
CA GLY A 23 5.64 2.39 -13.79
C GLY A 23 6.97 1.75 -13.38
N VAL A 24 7.38 1.92 -12.12
CA VAL A 24 8.60 1.29 -11.59
C VAL A 24 8.51 -0.24 -11.64
N LEU A 25 7.39 -0.82 -11.19
CA LEU A 25 7.21 -2.27 -11.16
C LEU A 25 7.08 -2.85 -12.58
N ASP A 26 6.40 -2.18 -13.51
CA ASP A 26 6.32 -2.59 -14.91
C ASP A 26 7.71 -2.58 -15.55
N TYR A 27 8.53 -1.55 -15.30
CA TYR A 27 9.92 -1.51 -15.78
C TYR A 27 10.77 -2.64 -15.19
N MET A 28 10.61 -2.94 -13.89
CA MET A 28 11.29 -4.06 -13.25
C MET A 28 10.90 -5.40 -13.91
N MET A 29 9.62 -5.60 -14.23
CA MET A 29 9.14 -6.79 -14.96
C MET A 29 9.73 -6.88 -16.37
N ASP A 30 9.80 -5.78 -17.12
CA ASP A 30 10.43 -5.71 -18.45
C ASP A 30 11.92 -6.10 -18.41
N LYS A 31 12.61 -5.72 -17.31
CA LYS A 31 14.02 -6.06 -17.09
C LYS A 31 14.22 -7.39 -16.37
N LYS A 32 13.15 -8.15 -16.12
CA LYS A 32 13.17 -9.44 -15.39
C LYS A 32 13.86 -9.33 -14.03
N VAL A 33 13.65 -8.21 -13.36
CA VAL A 33 14.16 -7.94 -12.00
C VAL A 33 13.12 -8.46 -11.02
N TRP A 34 13.50 -9.46 -10.21
CA TRP A 34 12.62 -10.14 -9.24
C TRP A 34 13.26 -10.15 -7.87
N PHE A 35 12.43 -10.01 -6.83
CA PHE A 35 12.85 -10.01 -5.44
C PHE A 35 12.32 -11.25 -4.72
N PRO A 36 13.11 -11.87 -3.82
CA PRO A 36 12.67 -13.03 -3.03
C PRO A 36 11.65 -12.66 -1.95
N TYR A 37 11.58 -11.37 -1.61
CA TYR A 37 10.65 -10.83 -0.60
C TYR A 37 10.18 -9.45 -1.01
N GLY A 38 8.92 -9.17 -0.69
CA GLY A 38 8.35 -7.84 -0.80
C GLY A 38 7.39 -7.53 0.34
N VAL A 39 7.27 -6.27 0.68
CA VAL A 39 6.26 -5.77 1.62
C VAL A 39 5.66 -4.47 1.08
N GLY A 40 4.34 -4.40 1.07
CA GLY A 40 3.61 -3.26 0.51
C GLY A 40 2.48 -2.75 1.39
N VAL A 41 2.14 -1.48 1.22
CA VAL A 41 1.12 -0.79 2.00
C VAL A 41 0.10 -0.15 1.08
N SER A 42 -1.20 -0.36 1.32
CA SER A 42 -2.27 0.35 0.57
C SER A 42 -2.11 0.18 -0.95
N ALA A 43 -1.98 1.26 -1.72
CA ALA A 43 -1.69 1.19 -3.15
C ALA A 43 -0.42 0.37 -3.46
N GLY A 44 0.62 0.46 -2.60
CA GLY A 44 1.83 -0.35 -2.72
C GLY A 44 1.56 -1.86 -2.57
N ALA A 45 0.63 -2.24 -1.68
CA ALA A 45 0.20 -3.63 -1.54
C ALA A 45 -0.52 -4.12 -2.81
N CYS A 46 -1.47 -3.36 -3.34
CA CYS A 46 -2.22 -3.72 -4.55
C CYS A 46 -1.31 -3.79 -5.80
N ASN A 47 -0.38 -2.84 -5.95
CA ASN A 47 0.58 -2.84 -7.04
C ASN A 47 1.58 -4.00 -6.91
N GLY A 48 2.02 -4.29 -5.68
CA GLY A 48 2.88 -5.41 -5.37
C GLY A 48 2.25 -6.76 -5.71
N LEU A 49 0.96 -6.96 -5.45
CA LEU A 49 0.24 -8.17 -5.89
C LEU A 49 0.32 -8.36 -7.40
N SER A 50 0.15 -7.29 -8.20
CA SER A 50 0.28 -7.36 -9.67
C SER A 50 1.70 -7.71 -10.11
N TYR A 51 2.72 -7.20 -9.42
CA TYR A 51 4.11 -7.56 -9.67
C TYR A 51 4.42 -9.01 -9.27
N MET A 52 3.96 -9.46 -8.12
CA MET A 52 4.18 -10.83 -7.62
C MET A 52 3.45 -11.89 -8.47
N SER A 53 2.32 -11.55 -9.09
CA SER A 53 1.62 -12.38 -10.09
C SER A 53 2.16 -12.22 -11.51
N ARG A 54 3.24 -11.42 -11.71
CA ARG A 54 3.86 -11.16 -13.01
C ARG A 54 2.92 -10.57 -14.07
N GLN A 55 1.87 -9.89 -13.64
CA GLN A 55 0.88 -9.27 -14.52
C GLN A 55 1.28 -7.84 -14.88
N ARG A 56 2.22 -7.71 -15.84
CA ARG A 56 2.68 -6.42 -16.34
C ARG A 56 1.52 -5.57 -16.88
N GLY A 57 1.51 -4.29 -16.54
CA GLY A 57 0.48 -3.33 -16.93
C GLY A 57 -0.82 -3.42 -16.13
N ARG A 58 -1.04 -4.51 -15.37
CA ARG A 58 -2.27 -4.70 -14.60
C ARG A 58 -2.52 -3.58 -13.59
N ALA A 59 -1.48 -3.19 -12.85
CA ALA A 59 -1.59 -2.13 -11.87
C ALA A 59 -1.92 -0.77 -12.51
N LYS A 60 -1.26 -0.42 -13.64
CA LYS A 60 -1.57 0.78 -14.42
C LYS A 60 -3.01 0.76 -14.92
N PHE A 61 -3.43 -0.34 -15.55
CA PHE A 61 -4.78 -0.49 -16.08
C PHE A 61 -5.85 -0.32 -14.99
N SER A 62 -5.64 -0.93 -13.82
CA SER A 62 -6.54 -0.79 -12.68
C SER A 62 -6.62 0.66 -12.16
N ASN A 63 -5.48 1.34 -12.03
CA ASN A 63 -5.43 2.67 -11.41
C ASN A 63 -5.79 3.82 -12.36
N ILE A 64 -5.59 3.66 -13.68
CA ILE A 64 -5.83 4.71 -14.67
C ILE A 64 -7.05 4.35 -15.52
N ASP A 65 -6.95 3.31 -16.35
CA ASP A 65 -7.96 2.99 -17.36
C ASP A 65 -9.32 2.61 -16.74
N LEU A 66 -9.32 1.81 -15.66
CA LEU A 66 -10.54 1.45 -14.97
C LEU A 66 -11.09 2.60 -14.10
N LEU A 67 -10.22 3.50 -13.59
CA LEU A 67 -10.70 4.70 -12.91
C LEU A 67 -11.46 5.61 -13.87
N GLU A 68 -10.93 5.84 -15.07
CA GLU A 68 -11.60 6.60 -16.12
C GLU A 68 -12.96 6.00 -16.48
N LYS A 69 -12.99 4.70 -16.68
CA LYS A 69 -14.21 3.99 -17.11
C LYS A 69 -15.29 3.91 -16.04
N TYR A 70 -14.91 3.60 -14.81
CA TYR A 70 -15.87 3.25 -13.74
C TYR A 70 -16.02 4.31 -12.68
N HIS A 71 -15.11 5.31 -12.62
CA HIS A 71 -15.15 6.38 -11.61
C HIS A 71 -15.32 5.83 -10.19
N TYR A 72 -14.56 4.76 -9.85
CA TYR A 72 -14.69 4.02 -8.59
C TYR A 72 -14.17 4.77 -7.35
N ILE A 73 -13.61 5.98 -7.53
CA ILE A 73 -13.23 6.90 -6.46
C ILE A 73 -14.15 8.11 -6.52
N GLY A 74 -14.67 8.54 -5.38
CA GLY A 74 -15.43 9.78 -5.31
C GLY A 74 -16.42 9.86 -4.16
N ILE A 75 -16.79 11.09 -3.81
CA ILE A 75 -17.73 11.42 -2.71
C ILE A 75 -19.09 10.76 -2.93
N LYS A 76 -19.50 10.54 -4.20
CA LYS A 76 -20.77 9.88 -4.54
C LYS A 76 -20.92 8.49 -3.92
N HIS A 77 -19.80 7.77 -3.75
CA HIS A 77 -19.81 6.44 -3.13
C HIS A 77 -19.97 6.50 -1.61
N LEU A 78 -19.51 7.60 -0.96
CA LEU A 78 -19.66 7.79 0.48
C LEU A 78 -21.13 7.77 0.93
N TRP A 79 -22.02 8.38 0.15
CA TRP A 79 -23.47 8.41 0.46
C TRP A 79 -24.16 7.05 0.24
N ARG A 80 -23.71 6.27 -0.75
CA ARG A 80 -24.37 5.00 -1.11
C ARG A 80 -23.73 3.78 -0.47
N LYS A 81 -22.41 3.79 -0.31
CA LYS A 81 -21.61 2.62 0.11
C LYS A 81 -20.80 2.87 1.38
N HIS A 82 -21.01 4.02 2.05
CA HIS A 82 -20.23 4.45 3.22
C HIS A 82 -18.70 4.37 3.02
N SER A 83 -18.26 4.55 1.78
CA SER A 83 -16.86 4.47 1.38
C SER A 83 -16.61 5.45 0.23
N ILE A 84 -15.45 6.10 0.24
CA ILE A 84 -15.01 6.93 -0.91
C ILE A 84 -14.57 6.07 -2.11
N LEU A 85 -14.25 4.80 -1.85
CA LEU A 85 -13.91 3.80 -2.88
C LEU A 85 -15.09 2.87 -3.10
N ASP A 86 -15.40 2.53 -4.34
CA ASP A 86 -16.28 1.42 -4.64
C ASP A 86 -15.56 0.10 -4.36
N GLN A 87 -15.58 -0.32 -3.09
CA GLN A 87 -14.83 -1.49 -2.62
C GLN A 87 -15.35 -2.80 -3.22
N GLU A 88 -16.63 -2.89 -3.54
CA GLU A 88 -17.21 -4.05 -4.18
C GLU A 88 -16.67 -4.22 -5.60
N LEU A 89 -16.67 -3.13 -6.38
CA LEU A 89 -16.11 -3.12 -7.73
C LEU A 89 -14.62 -3.45 -7.72
N LEU A 90 -13.84 -2.83 -6.81
CA LEU A 90 -12.38 -2.99 -6.73
C LEU A 90 -11.94 -4.38 -6.29
N TYR A 91 -12.64 -4.98 -5.30
CA TYR A 91 -12.18 -6.19 -4.62
C TYR A 91 -13.02 -7.44 -4.96
N GLU A 92 -14.17 -7.28 -5.61
CA GLU A 92 -14.98 -8.40 -6.06
C GLU A 92 -15.01 -8.51 -7.59
N HIS A 93 -15.45 -7.46 -8.30
CA HIS A 93 -15.63 -7.54 -9.75
C HIS A 93 -14.32 -7.42 -10.53
N PHE A 94 -13.40 -6.50 -10.15
CA PHE A 94 -12.14 -6.35 -10.89
C PHE A 94 -11.33 -7.64 -10.92
N PRO A 95 -10.98 -8.26 -9.77
CA PRO A 95 -10.10 -9.43 -9.78
C PRO A 95 -10.73 -10.70 -10.31
N LYS A 96 -12.07 -10.76 -10.43
CA LYS A 96 -12.78 -11.95 -10.91
C LYS A 96 -13.21 -11.87 -12.38
N GLU A 97 -13.69 -10.70 -12.82
CA GLU A 97 -14.43 -10.56 -14.08
C GLU A 97 -13.79 -9.56 -15.05
N ILE A 98 -13.45 -8.35 -14.56
CA ILE A 98 -13.08 -7.22 -15.42
C ILE A 98 -11.59 -7.23 -15.73
N LEU A 99 -10.76 -7.54 -14.72
CA LEU A 99 -9.32 -7.62 -14.79
C LEU A 99 -8.84 -8.81 -13.96
N PRO A 100 -9.03 -10.05 -14.44
CA PRO A 100 -8.77 -11.26 -13.68
C PRO A 100 -7.36 -11.27 -13.06
N TYR A 101 -7.30 -11.64 -11.78
CA TYR A 101 -6.03 -11.78 -11.08
C TYR A 101 -5.49 -13.21 -11.27
N ASP A 102 -4.22 -13.31 -11.60
CA ASP A 102 -3.56 -14.61 -11.79
C ASP A 102 -3.11 -15.20 -10.43
N TYR A 103 -4.06 -15.77 -9.72
CA TYR A 103 -3.82 -16.46 -8.45
C TYR A 103 -2.86 -17.64 -8.58
N LYS A 104 -2.85 -18.31 -9.73
CA LYS A 104 -1.97 -19.45 -9.96
C LYS A 104 -0.52 -19.01 -10.01
N THR A 105 -0.17 -18.06 -10.87
CA THR A 105 1.20 -17.51 -10.94
C THR A 105 1.63 -16.91 -9.62
N TYR A 106 0.71 -16.26 -8.89
CA TYR A 106 1.02 -15.73 -7.56
C TYR A 106 1.34 -16.83 -6.54
N ALA A 107 0.55 -17.90 -6.49
CA ALA A 107 0.77 -19.03 -5.57
C ALA A 107 2.06 -19.81 -5.88
N GLU A 108 2.38 -19.98 -7.16
CA GLU A 108 3.59 -20.67 -7.62
C GLU A 108 4.86 -19.80 -7.48
N ASN A 109 4.74 -18.50 -7.27
CA ASN A 109 5.89 -17.62 -7.09
C ASN A 109 6.61 -17.96 -5.76
N PRO A 110 7.91 -18.31 -5.76
CA PRO A 110 8.64 -18.62 -4.53
C PRO A 110 8.82 -17.40 -3.60
N ALA A 111 8.71 -16.18 -4.12
CA ALA A 111 8.86 -14.96 -3.35
C ALA A 111 7.74 -14.83 -2.31
N ARG A 112 8.08 -14.32 -1.13
CA ARG A 112 7.12 -13.95 -0.09
C ARG A 112 6.63 -12.52 -0.31
N PHE A 113 5.35 -12.25 -0.01
CA PHE A 113 4.81 -10.90 -0.08
C PHE A 113 3.89 -10.60 1.10
N GLU A 114 4.30 -9.63 1.93
CA GLU A 114 3.52 -9.15 3.06
C GLU A 114 2.76 -7.88 2.70
N MET A 115 1.50 -7.81 3.11
CA MET A 115 0.65 -6.62 3.00
C MET A 115 0.40 -6.05 4.39
N VAL A 116 0.68 -4.75 4.56
CA VAL A 116 0.58 -4.09 5.86
C VAL A 116 -0.84 -3.60 6.11
N THR A 117 -1.37 -3.92 7.29
CA THR A 117 -2.62 -3.40 7.82
C THR A 117 -2.42 -2.81 9.21
N THR A 118 -3.37 -2.02 9.67
CA THR A 118 -3.42 -1.53 11.07
C THR A 118 -4.53 -2.23 11.81
N ASN A 119 -4.20 -3.02 12.84
CA ASN A 119 -5.20 -3.62 13.72
C ASN A 119 -5.86 -2.52 14.59
N CYS A 120 -7.18 -2.39 14.49
CA CYS A 120 -7.91 -1.33 15.17
C CYS A 120 -7.92 -1.48 16.70
N ILE A 121 -7.86 -2.71 17.21
CA ILE A 121 -7.89 -3.00 18.66
C ILE A 121 -6.56 -2.61 19.29
N THR A 122 -5.45 -3.05 18.68
CA THR A 122 -4.10 -2.88 19.24
C THR A 122 -3.45 -1.55 18.83
N GLY A 123 -3.89 -0.94 17.70
CA GLY A 123 -3.24 0.21 17.08
C GLY A 123 -1.85 -0.11 16.53
N ARG A 124 -1.53 -1.38 16.25
CA ARG A 124 -0.23 -1.83 15.74
C ARG A 124 -0.34 -2.28 14.28
N ALA A 125 0.79 -2.27 13.58
CA ALA A 125 0.90 -2.86 12.27
C ALA A 125 0.74 -4.38 12.35
N CYS A 126 0.05 -4.95 11.36
CA CYS A 126 0.02 -6.37 11.07
C CYS A 126 0.56 -6.57 9.65
N TYR A 127 1.49 -7.49 9.52
CA TYR A 127 2.11 -7.87 8.26
C TYR A 127 1.54 -9.22 7.86
N LEU A 128 0.63 -9.20 6.89
CA LEU A 128 -0.18 -10.37 6.53
C LEU A 128 0.28 -10.91 5.18
N GLU A 129 0.49 -12.21 5.13
CA GLU A 129 0.84 -12.95 3.92
C GLU A 129 -0.22 -14.02 3.65
N GLU A 130 -0.57 -14.23 2.39
CA GLU A 130 -1.44 -15.30 1.92
C GLU A 130 -1.12 -15.61 0.46
N LYS A 131 -1.08 -16.88 0.07
CA LYS A 131 -0.74 -17.31 -1.30
C LYS A 131 -1.81 -18.17 -1.96
N HIS A 132 -2.61 -18.89 -1.18
CA HIS A 132 -3.44 -19.99 -1.68
C HIS A 132 -4.93 -19.71 -1.58
N ASP A 133 -5.37 -18.90 -0.61
CA ASP A 133 -6.79 -18.52 -0.50
C ASP A 133 -7.05 -17.16 -1.18
N PRO A 134 -7.68 -17.15 -2.37
CA PRO A 134 -8.03 -15.91 -3.08
C PRO A 134 -8.88 -14.96 -2.25
N ARG A 135 -9.78 -15.49 -1.42
CA ARG A 135 -10.69 -14.66 -0.59
C ARG A 135 -9.89 -13.93 0.48
N ARG A 136 -8.93 -14.63 1.11
CA ARG A 136 -8.09 -14.04 2.14
C ARG A 136 -7.08 -13.04 1.55
N ILE A 137 -6.50 -13.31 0.37
CA ILE A 137 -5.66 -12.34 -0.38
C ILE A 137 -6.42 -11.03 -0.59
N ILE A 138 -7.64 -11.12 -1.10
CA ILE A 138 -8.49 -9.94 -1.37
C ILE A 138 -8.89 -9.24 -0.06
N ALA A 139 -9.23 -9.98 0.99
CA ALA A 139 -9.56 -9.39 2.29
C ALA A 139 -8.39 -8.58 2.87
N ILE A 140 -7.15 -9.10 2.77
CA ILE A 140 -5.94 -8.40 3.21
C ILE A 140 -5.69 -7.15 2.36
N ALA A 141 -5.77 -7.25 1.04
CA ALA A 141 -5.58 -6.11 0.12
C ALA A 141 -6.60 -4.99 0.39
N LYS A 142 -7.88 -5.37 0.59
CA LYS A 142 -8.95 -4.46 0.97
C LYS A 142 -8.66 -3.77 2.31
N ALA A 143 -8.26 -4.53 3.32
CA ALA A 143 -7.92 -4.00 4.64
C ALA A 143 -6.73 -3.04 4.57
N SER A 144 -5.65 -3.41 3.85
CA SER A 144 -4.48 -2.58 3.63
C SER A 144 -4.80 -1.22 2.97
N SER A 145 -5.89 -1.16 2.20
CA SER A 145 -6.33 0.04 1.48
C SER A 145 -7.57 0.72 2.09
N SER A 146 -8.07 0.24 3.23
CA SER A 146 -9.22 0.85 3.92
C SER A 146 -8.81 2.11 4.66
N LEU A 147 -8.93 3.25 3.97
CA LEU A 147 -8.54 4.56 4.49
C LEU A 147 -9.40 4.97 5.70
N PRO A 148 -8.80 5.48 6.79
CA PRO A 148 -9.56 5.96 7.95
C PRO A 148 -10.50 7.11 7.55
N TYR A 149 -11.65 7.17 8.21
CA TYR A 149 -12.74 8.16 8.06
C TYR A 149 -13.56 8.04 6.77
N VAL A 150 -12.99 7.52 5.70
CA VAL A 150 -13.61 7.54 4.35
C VAL A 150 -13.86 6.13 3.78
N CYS A 151 -13.39 5.10 4.47
CA CYS A 151 -13.72 3.70 4.18
C CYS A 151 -14.21 3.00 5.45
N PRO A 152 -15.04 1.97 5.34
CA PRO A 152 -15.42 1.14 6.48
C PRO A 152 -14.21 0.36 7.00
N ILE A 153 -14.29 -0.05 8.27
CA ILE A 153 -13.35 -1.01 8.86
C ILE A 153 -13.51 -2.33 8.10
N ALA A 154 -12.40 -2.87 7.60
CA ALA A 154 -12.34 -4.19 6.99
C ALA A 154 -12.04 -5.26 8.05
N TYR A 155 -12.39 -6.50 7.77
CA TYR A 155 -12.11 -7.61 8.67
C TYR A 155 -11.25 -8.65 7.96
N VAL A 156 -10.18 -9.09 8.64
CA VAL A 156 -9.33 -10.20 8.20
C VAL A 156 -9.25 -11.17 9.38
N ASP A 157 -9.63 -12.41 9.16
CA ASP A 157 -9.65 -13.47 10.19
C ASP A 157 -10.46 -13.05 11.46
N GLY A 158 -11.53 -12.29 11.28
CA GLY A 158 -12.37 -11.76 12.36
C GLY A 158 -11.82 -10.49 13.05
N GLU A 159 -10.59 -10.07 12.75
CA GLU A 159 -9.96 -8.90 13.34
C GLU A 159 -10.27 -7.62 12.57
N PRO A 160 -10.62 -6.51 13.24
CA PRO A 160 -10.91 -5.23 12.60
C PRO A 160 -9.62 -4.54 12.15
N MET A 161 -9.52 -4.23 10.87
CA MET A 161 -8.34 -3.68 10.22
C MET A 161 -8.65 -2.40 9.44
N LEU A 162 -7.67 -1.52 9.36
CA LEU A 162 -7.63 -0.34 8.49
C LEU A 162 -6.29 -0.28 7.74
N ASP A 163 -6.15 0.73 6.85
CA ASP A 163 -4.96 0.99 6.03
C ASP A 163 -3.67 0.96 6.86
N GLY A 164 -2.69 0.18 6.40
CA GLY A 164 -1.40 0.04 7.07
C GLY A 164 -0.62 1.35 7.19
N GLY A 165 -0.84 2.29 6.27
CA GLY A 165 -0.20 3.60 6.29
C GLY A 165 -0.69 4.54 7.42
N ILE A 166 -1.46 4.04 8.37
CA ILE A 166 -1.73 4.73 9.65
C ILE A 166 -0.49 4.62 10.55
N VAL A 167 0.12 3.45 10.63
CA VAL A 167 1.21 3.13 11.57
C VAL A 167 2.51 2.77 10.88
N ASP A 168 2.47 2.18 9.68
CA ASP A 168 3.67 1.83 8.93
C ASP A 168 3.45 2.05 7.43
N SER A 169 3.75 3.27 6.98
CA SER A 169 3.59 3.67 5.58
C SER A 169 4.74 3.23 4.68
N ILE A 170 5.94 3.00 5.26
CA ILE A 170 7.18 2.63 4.55
C ILE A 170 7.86 1.51 5.36
N PRO A 171 7.45 0.25 5.17
CA PRO A 171 7.80 -0.86 6.06
C PRO A 171 9.23 -1.38 5.85
N VAL A 172 10.23 -0.49 5.79
CA VAL A 172 11.63 -0.85 5.60
C VAL A 172 12.19 -1.60 6.80
N LEU A 173 11.78 -1.24 8.04
CA LEU A 173 12.19 -1.96 9.24
C LEU A 173 11.68 -3.39 9.22
N ARG A 174 10.44 -3.60 8.76
CA ARG A 174 9.89 -4.96 8.62
C ARG A 174 10.73 -5.82 7.68
N ALA A 175 11.16 -5.29 6.55
CA ALA A 175 12.02 -6.01 5.62
C ALA A 175 13.36 -6.39 6.28
N ILE A 176 13.97 -5.47 7.03
CA ILE A 176 15.22 -5.72 7.77
C ILE A 176 15.00 -6.80 8.86
N GLU A 177 13.91 -6.72 9.62
CA GLU A 177 13.53 -7.73 10.63
C GLU A 177 13.33 -9.13 10.04
N GLN A 178 12.89 -9.22 8.78
CA GLN A 178 12.74 -10.47 8.04
C GLN A 178 14.07 -10.99 7.47
N GLY A 179 15.21 -10.34 7.74
CA GLY A 179 16.54 -10.76 7.30
C GLY A 179 16.95 -10.20 5.93
N PHE A 180 16.19 -9.26 5.37
CA PHE A 180 16.54 -8.59 4.11
C PHE A 180 17.30 -7.30 4.39
N ASP A 181 18.62 -7.42 4.52
CA ASP A 181 19.50 -6.30 4.89
C ASP A 181 19.67 -5.27 3.77
N LYS A 182 19.45 -5.68 2.52
CA LYS A 182 19.45 -4.84 1.33
C LYS A 182 18.03 -4.64 0.85
N ASN A 183 17.62 -3.41 0.64
CA ASN A 183 16.25 -3.15 0.19
C ASN A 183 16.21 -2.15 -0.95
N VAL A 184 15.34 -2.41 -1.91
CA VAL A 184 14.85 -1.41 -2.87
C VAL A 184 13.53 -0.86 -2.33
N VAL A 185 13.52 0.43 -2.04
CA VAL A 185 12.36 1.14 -1.48
C VAL A 185 11.77 2.03 -2.56
N VAL A 186 10.50 1.80 -2.92
CA VAL A 186 9.79 2.64 -3.89
C VAL A 186 8.88 3.60 -3.12
N LEU A 187 9.17 4.89 -3.24
CA LEU A 187 8.41 5.96 -2.61
C LEU A 187 7.53 6.69 -3.63
N THR A 188 6.45 7.28 -3.14
CA THR A 188 5.51 8.09 -3.91
C THR A 188 5.68 9.60 -3.68
N ARG A 189 6.73 9.97 -2.95
CA ARG A 189 7.10 11.36 -2.66
C ARG A 189 8.57 11.62 -2.97
N ASN A 190 8.88 12.83 -3.40
CA ASN A 190 10.24 13.28 -3.67
C ASN A 190 11.07 13.41 -2.38
N ARG A 191 12.39 13.45 -2.50
CA ARG A 191 13.31 13.65 -1.37
C ARG A 191 13.01 14.96 -0.65
N GLY A 192 13.15 14.95 0.68
CA GLY A 192 12.91 16.10 1.53
C GLY A 192 11.42 16.41 1.80
N TYR A 193 10.49 15.64 1.22
CA TYR A 193 9.08 15.78 1.57
C TYR A 193 8.87 15.46 3.05
N ARG A 194 8.06 16.29 3.71
CA ARG A 194 7.55 15.99 5.07
C ARG A 194 6.06 16.29 5.12
N LYS A 195 5.31 15.39 5.72
CA LYS A 195 3.88 15.56 5.91
C LYS A 195 3.62 16.71 6.89
N LYS A 196 2.87 17.71 6.45
CA LYS A 196 2.45 18.82 7.29
C LYS A 196 1.30 18.39 8.20
N GLY A 197 1.31 18.82 9.45
CA GLY A 197 0.28 18.57 10.46
C GLY A 197 0.90 18.34 11.82
N LYS A 198 0.20 18.82 12.85
CA LYS A 198 0.53 18.55 14.25
C LYS A 198 -0.25 17.32 14.73
N ASP A 199 0.23 16.69 15.80
CA ASP A 199 -0.54 15.66 16.49
C ASP A 199 -1.89 16.25 16.94
N MET A 200 -3.00 15.68 16.44
CA MET A 200 -4.34 16.18 16.73
C MET A 200 -5.14 15.12 17.49
N LYS A 201 -5.75 15.51 18.62
CA LYS A 201 -6.65 14.62 19.34
C LYS A 201 -7.85 14.25 18.46
N ILE A 202 -8.04 12.95 18.23
CA ILE A 202 -9.21 12.43 17.54
C ILE A 202 -10.40 12.44 18.52
N PRO A 203 -11.54 13.08 18.16
CA PRO A 203 -12.73 13.11 19.02
C PRO A 203 -13.15 11.73 19.48
N HIS A 204 -13.64 11.63 20.72
CA HIS A 204 -13.94 10.35 21.36
C HIS A 204 -15.00 9.53 20.62
N PHE A 205 -15.97 10.17 19.98
CA PHE A 205 -17.04 9.51 19.23
C PHE A 205 -16.54 8.86 17.93
N ILE A 206 -15.41 9.36 17.37
CA ILE A 206 -14.78 8.76 16.20
C ILE A 206 -13.98 7.54 16.67
N TYR A 207 -14.28 6.37 16.13
CA TYR A 207 -13.67 5.09 16.54
C TYR A 207 -13.77 4.85 18.06
N LYS A 208 -14.94 5.12 18.66
CA LYS A 208 -15.20 5.00 20.11
C LYS A 208 -14.73 3.64 20.68
N LYS A 209 -14.95 2.56 19.94
CA LYS A 209 -14.56 1.19 20.33
C LYS A 209 -13.05 0.93 20.26
N TYR A 210 -12.26 1.82 19.62
CA TYR A 210 -10.86 1.61 19.31
C TYR A 210 -9.96 2.74 19.83
N PRO A 211 -9.76 2.86 21.14
CA PRO A 211 -9.00 3.97 21.74
C PRO A 211 -7.52 3.99 21.29
N ARG A 212 -6.90 2.83 21.10
CA ARG A 212 -5.50 2.73 20.64
C ARG A 212 -5.35 3.19 19.18
N LEU A 213 -6.32 2.85 18.33
CA LEU A 213 -6.37 3.37 16.95
C LEU A 213 -6.42 4.91 16.94
N ARG A 214 -7.23 5.54 17.80
CA ARG A 214 -7.29 7.01 17.88
C ARG A 214 -5.95 7.64 18.25
N VAL A 215 -5.19 7.01 19.15
CA VAL A 215 -3.85 7.47 19.54
C VAL A 215 -2.90 7.44 18.34
N VAL A 216 -2.84 6.36 17.58
CA VAL A 216 -1.93 6.27 16.42
C VAL A 216 -2.36 7.17 15.26
N LEU A 217 -3.68 7.31 15.04
CA LEU A 217 -4.22 8.26 14.06
C LEU A 217 -3.82 9.71 14.39
N SER A 218 -3.82 10.09 15.65
CA SER A 218 -3.41 11.43 16.08
C SER A 218 -1.94 11.73 15.77
N LYS A 219 -1.09 10.69 15.79
CA LYS A 219 0.36 10.77 15.58
C LYS A 219 0.81 10.49 14.15
N ARG A 220 -0.13 10.23 13.24
CA ARG A 220 0.15 9.73 11.89
C ARG A 220 1.16 10.57 11.09
N CYS A 221 1.11 11.89 11.21
CA CYS A 221 2.04 12.76 10.49
C CYS A 221 3.47 12.60 11.01
N ARG A 222 3.63 12.51 12.32
CA ARG A 222 4.92 12.30 12.97
C ARG A 222 5.49 10.93 12.64
N ILE A 223 4.72 9.86 12.81
CA ILE A 223 5.12 8.49 12.48
C ILE A 223 5.63 8.39 11.03
N TYR A 224 4.91 8.97 10.09
CA TYR A 224 5.31 8.99 8.69
C TYR A 224 6.63 9.73 8.46
N ASN A 225 6.81 10.89 9.08
CA ASN A 225 8.03 11.69 8.93
C ASN A 225 9.24 10.98 9.55
N GLU A 226 9.08 10.33 10.70
CA GLU A 226 10.12 9.49 11.33
C GLU A 226 10.56 8.35 10.40
N GLN A 227 9.62 7.73 9.67
CA GLN A 227 9.94 6.70 8.68
C GLN A 227 10.71 7.27 7.48
N LEU A 228 10.35 8.46 7.00
CA LEU A 228 11.12 9.14 5.95
C LEU A 228 12.53 9.49 6.41
N ASP A 229 12.69 9.99 7.63
CA ASP A 229 14.01 10.29 8.21
C ASP A 229 14.89 9.04 8.26
N LEU A 230 14.31 7.90 8.68
CA LEU A 230 15.02 6.63 8.69
C LEU A 230 15.42 6.17 7.28
N VAL A 231 14.49 6.26 6.31
CA VAL A 231 14.77 5.87 4.92
C VAL A 231 15.91 6.74 4.35
N GLU A 232 15.87 8.05 4.55
CA GLU A 232 16.92 8.95 4.08
C GLU A 232 18.28 8.65 4.76
N GLN A 233 18.29 8.33 6.06
CA GLN A 233 19.51 7.91 6.75
C GLN A 233 20.08 6.59 6.23
N LEU A 234 19.22 5.59 5.93
CA LEU A 234 19.65 4.30 5.39
C LEU A 234 20.18 4.45 3.95
N GLU A 235 19.54 5.31 3.15
CA GLU A 235 19.97 5.65 1.79
C GLU A 235 21.35 6.33 1.80
N ASP A 236 21.53 7.35 2.64
CA ASP A 236 22.80 8.10 2.76
C ASP A 236 23.96 7.20 3.25
N LYS A 237 23.65 6.14 4.02
CA LYS A 237 24.62 5.12 4.42
C LYS A 237 24.83 4.02 3.35
N GLY A 238 24.17 4.11 2.19
CA GLY A 238 24.27 3.12 1.12
C GLY A 238 23.66 1.75 1.46
N ARG A 239 22.82 1.66 2.52
CA ARG A 239 22.20 0.42 2.97
C ARG A 239 20.99 0.01 2.14
N ILE A 240 20.33 0.98 1.55
CA ILE A 240 19.15 0.78 0.69
C ILE A 240 19.29 1.59 -0.59
N VAL A 241 18.53 1.20 -1.62
CA VAL A 241 18.31 1.99 -2.84
C VAL A 241 16.90 2.53 -2.81
N VAL A 242 16.74 3.83 -2.99
CA VAL A 242 15.43 4.47 -3.01
C VAL A 242 15.09 4.93 -4.43
N ILE A 243 13.95 4.50 -4.93
CA ILE A 243 13.36 4.94 -6.20
C ILE A 243 12.19 5.85 -5.86
N ARG A 244 12.25 7.11 -6.26
CA ARG A 244 11.23 8.12 -5.94
C ARG A 244 11.09 9.15 -7.06
N PRO A 245 9.96 9.88 -7.14
CA PRO A 245 9.83 11.01 -8.05
C PRO A 245 10.90 12.07 -7.75
N GLU A 246 11.52 12.63 -8.78
CA GLU A 246 12.51 13.72 -8.63
C GLU A 246 11.86 15.01 -8.13
N LYS A 247 10.63 15.26 -8.58
CA LYS A 247 9.81 16.43 -8.23
C LYS A 247 8.52 16.01 -7.54
N PRO A 248 7.87 16.92 -6.79
CA PRO A 248 6.52 16.65 -6.27
C PRO A 248 5.58 16.24 -7.40
N MET A 249 4.88 15.14 -7.22
CA MET A 249 3.82 14.74 -8.16
C MET A 249 2.60 15.63 -7.96
N GLU A 250 2.01 16.08 -9.05
CA GLU A 250 0.76 16.88 -9.06
C GLU A 250 -0.49 16.02 -8.87
N VAL A 251 -0.32 14.82 -8.31
CA VAL A 251 -1.38 13.83 -8.07
C VAL A 251 -1.69 13.76 -6.59
N ASP A 252 -2.96 13.95 -6.23
CA ASP A 252 -3.44 13.79 -4.87
C ASP A 252 -3.69 12.32 -4.50
N ARG A 253 -3.80 12.04 -3.19
CA ARG A 253 -4.09 10.67 -2.70
C ARG A 253 -5.43 10.15 -3.24
N ILE A 254 -6.41 11.02 -3.43
CA ILE A 254 -7.77 10.73 -3.90
C ILE A 254 -7.98 11.54 -5.18
N GLU A 255 -7.05 11.39 -6.13
CA GLU A 255 -7.16 12.04 -7.44
C GLU A 255 -8.15 11.29 -8.32
N THR A 256 -8.96 12.02 -9.04
CA THR A 256 -9.93 11.48 -10.00
C THR A 256 -9.69 11.98 -11.41
N ASP A 257 -8.84 13.00 -11.57
CA ASP A 257 -8.44 13.51 -12.87
C ASP A 257 -7.25 12.71 -13.41
N ILE A 258 -7.50 11.88 -14.39
CA ILE A 258 -6.48 11.01 -15.02
C ILE A 258 -5.52 11.77 -15.94
N LYS A 259 -5.79 13.05 -16.25
CA LYS A 259 -4.93 13.89 -17.12
C LYS A 259 -3.76 14.51 -16.37
N LYS A 260 -3.76 14.40 -15.04
CA LYS A 260 -2.64 14.77 -14.19
C LYS A 260 -1.61 13.66 -14.10
#